data_78cb28f59b97d61b0a19225b8be5e8b7
#
_entry.id   78cb28f59b97d61b0a19225b8be5e8b7
#
_cell.length_a   1.000
_cell.length_b   1.000
_cell.length_c   1.000
_cell.angle_alpha   90.00
_cell.angle_beta   90.00
_cell.angle_gamma   90.00
#
_symmetry.space_group_name_H-M   'P 1'
#
loop_
_entity.id
_entity.type
_entity.pdbx_description
1 polymer ?
#
loop_
_entity_poly.entity_id
_entity_poly.type
_entity_poly.pdbx_seq_one_letter_code
_entity_poly.pdbx_strand_id
1 'polypeptide(L)'
;MLVATDVASRGLDIPSVDLIIQIEPPKETETYIHRSGRTARAGASGTCITFYTGKTKMLIEQIESQAGITLKRIGVPQPDDVIKASAMDICNSLDEVHDDVLPLFRDTAQALIR
;
A
#
# COMPACT_ATOMS: atom_id res chain seq x y z
N MET A 1 -6.21 8.59 -7.19
CA MET A 1 -6.64 8.28 -5.82
C MET A 1 -8.14 8.55 -5.70
N LEU A 2 -8.89 7.62 -5.10
CA LEU A 2 -10.32 7.78 -4.80
C LEU A 2 -10.49 7.80 -3.27
N VAL A 3 -11.22 8.78 -2.76
CA VAL A 3 -11.65 8.83 -1.36
C VAL A 3 -13.15 8.52 -1.34
N ALA A 4 -13.54 7.55 -0.54
CA ALA A 4 -14.92 7.05 -0.55
C ALA A 4 -15.36 6.57 0.84
N THR A 5 -16.67 6.49 1.01
CA THR A 5 -17.32 5.85 2.16
C THR A 5 -17.66 4.39 1.84
N ASP A 6 -18.31 3.69 2.77
CA ASP A 6 -18.76 2.31 2.57
C ASP A 6 -19.73 2.11 1.41
N VAL A 7 -20.34 3.17 0.90
CA VAL A 7 -21.15 3.10 -0.33
C VAL A 7 -20.33 2.59 -1.52
N ALA A 8 -19.05 2.96 -1.59
CA ALA A 8 -18.15 2.49 -2.64
C ALA A 8 -17.69 1.03 -2.45
N SER A 9 -17.82 0.46 -1.25
CA SER A 9 -17.44 -0.93 -0.99
C SER A 9 -18.50 -1.93 -1.50
N ARG A 10 -19.73 -1.49 -1.68
CA ARG A 10 -20.86 -2.31 -2.11
C ARG A 10 -21.51 -1.70 -3.36
N GLY A 11 -21.74 -2.52 -4.36
CA GLY A 11 -22.57 -2.18 -5.53
C GLY A 11 -21.99 -1.23 -6.57
N LEU A 12 -20.80 -0.69 -6.38
CA LEU A 12 -20.11 0.08 -7.41
C LEU A 12 -19.15 -0.83 -8.20
N ASP A 13 -19.22 -0.71 -9.51
CA ASP A 13 -18.23 -1.34 -10.40
C ASP A 13 -16.95 -0.50 -10.40
N ILE A 14 -16.16 -0.71 -9.34
CA ILE A 14 -14.84 -0.07 -9.20
C ILE A 14 -13.80 -1.07 -9.71
N PRO A 15 -12.95 -0.68 -10.66
CA PRO A 15 -11.83 -1.49 -11.08
C PRO A 15 -10.98 -1.92 -9.87
N SER A 16 -10.33 -3.08 -9.97
CA SER A 16 -9.39 -3.51 -8.95
C SER A 16 -8.30 -2.47 -8.76
N VAL A 17 -7.98 -2.14 -7.51
CA VAL A 17 -6.94 -1.19 -7.14
C VAL A 17 -5.80 -1.92 -6.43
N ASP A 18 -4.59 -1.41 -6.55
CA ASP A 18 -3.39 -2.03 -5.96
C ASP A 18 -3.31 -1.83 -4.45
N LEU A 19 -3.86 -0.72 -3.96
CA LEU A 19 -3.77 -0.32 -2.56
C LEU A 19 -5.12 0.15 -2.03
N ILE A 20 -5.54 -0.41 -0.90
CA ILE A 20 -6.64 0.06 -0.07
C ILE A 20 -6.08 0.61 1.24
N ILE A 21 -6.52 1.79 1.62
CA ILE A 21 -6.21 2.38 2.93
C ILE A 21 -7.53 2.59 3.68
N GLN A 22 -7.66 1.97 4.84
CA GLN A 22 -8.79 2.15 5.75
C GLN A 22 -8.32 3.01 6.94
N ILE A 23 -8.96 4.17 7.12
CA ILE A 23 -8.63 5.12 8.21
C ILE A 23 -8.96 4.53 9.58
N GLU A 24 -10.01 3.70 9.65
CA GLU A 24 -10.43 3.01 10.86
C GLU A 24 -10.89 1.58 10.53
N PRO A 25 -10.69 0.62 11.46
CA PRO A 25 -11.26 -0.71 11.29
C PRO A 25 -12.79 -0.63 11.37
N PRO A 26 -13.52 -1.29 10.48
CA PRO A 26 -14.97 -1.35 10.57
C PRO A 26 -15.39 -2.20 11.78
N LYS A 27 -16.61 -1.96 12.27
CA LYS A 27 -17.18 -2.74 13.37
C LYS A 27 -17.53 -4.16 12.96
N GLU A 28 -17.89 -4.34 11.70
CA GLU A 28 -18.33 -5.62 11.13
C GLU A 28 -17.22 -6.20 10.24
N THR A 29 -16.89 -7.46 10.46
CA THR A 29 -15.88 -8.18 9.69
C THR A 29 -16.26 -8.29 8.22
N GLU A 30 -17.54 -8.44 7.90
CA GLU A 30 -18.03 -8.48 6.52
C GLU A 30 -17.70 -7.17 5.78
N THR A 31 -17.87 -6.03 6.44
CA THR A 31 -17.50 -4.72 5.89
C THR A 31 -16.00 -4.64 5.59
N TYR A 32 -15.16 -5.19 6.48
CA TYR A 32 -13.71 -5.29 6.23
C TYR A 32 -13.41 -6.09 4.96
N ILE A 33 -14.05 -7.24 4.79
CA ILE A 33 -13.87 -8.12 3.63
C ILE A 33 -14.30 -7.39 2.34
N HIS A 34 -15.44 -6.69 2.36
CA HIS A 34 -15.92 -5.95 1.21
C HIS A 34 -15.01 -4.78 0.82
N ARG A 35 -14.45 -4.06 1.79
CA ARG A 35 -13.49 -2.99 1.55
C ARG A 35 -12.18 -3.55 0.98
N SER A 36 -11.57 -4.51 1.66
CA SER A 36 -10.32 -5.12 1.22
C SER A 36 -10.46 -5.85 -0.11
N GLY A 37 -11.63 -6.42 -0.40
CA GLY A 37 -11.94 -7.09 -1.65
C GLY A 37 -12.07 -6.14 -2.87
N ARG A 38 -11.71 -4.86 -2.75
CA ARG A 38 -11.50 -3.97 -3.90
C ARG A 38 -10.10 -4.12 -4.49
N THR A 39 -9.20 -4.79 -3.80
CA THR A 39 -7.85 -5.13 -4.29
C THR A 39 -7.69 -6.65 -4.48
N ALA A 40 -6.58 -7.08 -5.05
CA ALA A 40 -6.23 -8.50 -5.24
C ALA A 40 -7.29 -9.32 -6.00
N ARG A 41 -7.93 -8.75 -7.02
CA ARG A 41 -8.93 -9.44 -7.84
C ARG A 41 -8.30 -10.17 -9.03
N ALA A 42 -8.99 -11.21 -9.49
CA ALA A 42 -8.61 -11.96 -10.68
C ALA A 42 -7.19 -12.57 -10.62
N GLY A 43 -6.73 -12.96 -9.43
CA GLY A 43 -5.40 -13.56 -9.25
C GLY A 43 -4.26 -12.54 -9.12
N ALA A 44 -4.56 -11.23 -9.16
CA ALA A 44 -3.58 -10.21 -8.88
C ALA A 44 -3.30 -10.11 -7.37
N SER A 45 -2.12 -9.63 -7.01
CA SER A 45 -1.79 -9.27 -5.62
C SER A 45 -2.26 -7.84 -5.32
N GLY A 46 -2.53 -7.56 -4.05
CA GLY A 46 -2.92 -6.23 -3.62
C GLY A 46 -2.59 -6.00 -2.15
N THR A 47 -2.54 -4.76 -1.74
CA THR A 47 -2.22 -4.37 -0.37
C THR A 47 -3.42 -3.68 0.28
N CYS A 48 -3.75 -4.08 1.51
CA CYS A 48 -4.74 -3.40 2.33
C CYS A 48 -4.10 -2.97 3.65
N ILE A 49 -4.11 -1.67 3.92
CA ILE A 49 -3.60 -1.08 5.16
C ILE A 49 -4.78 -0.56 5.97
N THR A 50 -4.85 -0.93 7.25
CA THR A 50 -5.87 -0.44 8.15
C THR A 50 -5.21 0.24 9.35
N PHE A 51 -5.49 1.54 9.50
CA PHE A 51 -5.04 2.25 10.70
C PHE A 51 -5.91 1.86 11.90
N TYR A 52 -5.27 1.72 13.04
CA TYR A 52 -5.98 1.45 14.28
C TYR A 52 -5.29 2.13 15.46
N THR A 53 -6.03 2.31 16.53
CA THR A 53 -5.56 2.86 17.81
C THR A 53 -5.69 1.80 18.90
N GLY A 54 -5.15 2.08 20.10
CA GLY A 54 -5.36 1.20 21.25
C GLY A 54 -6.84 0.94 21.55
N LYS A 55 -7.73 1.92 21.29
CA LYS A 55 -9.18 1.79 21.48
C LYS A 55 -9.85 0.86 20.48
N THR A 56 -9.33 0.81 19.24
CA THR A 56 -9.91 0.01 18.15
C THR A 56 -9.17 -1.30 17.90
N LYS A 57 -8.17 -1.61 18.72
CA LYS A 57 -7.38 -2.86 18.63
C LYS A 57 -8.27 -4.11 18.68
N MET A 58 -9.28 -4.11 19.56
CA MET A 58 -10.21 -5.23 19.68
C MET A 58 -10.97 -5.53 18.37
N LEU A 59 -11.28 -4.50 17.58
CA LEU A 59 -11.93 -4.69 16.28
C LEU A 59 -11.00 -5.43 15.30
N ILE A 60 -9.72 -5.13 15.33
CA ILE A 60 -8.71 -5.82 14.51
C ILE A 60 -8.62 -7.30 14.91
N GLU A 61 -8.57 -7.60 16.21
CA GLU A 61 -8.52 -8.98 16.73
C GLU A 61 -9.81 -9.75 16.37
N GLN A 62 -10.96 -9.08 16.44
CA GLN A 62 -12.24 -9.66 16.00
C GLN A 62 -12.23 -9.99 14.50
N ILE A 63 -11.74 -9.07 13.66
CA ILE A 63 -11.63 -9.26 12.21
C ILE A 63 -10.73 -10.47 11.92
N GLU A 64 -9.56 -10.56 12.54
CA GLU A 64 -8.63 -11.68 12.37
C GLU A 64 -9.28 -13.01 12.72
N SER A 65 -9.96 -13.06 13.87
CA SER A 65 -10.62 -14.27 14.35
C SER A 65 -11.78 -14.71 13.45
N GLN A 66 -12.63 -13.78 13.04
CA GLN A 66 -13.82 -14.10 12.25
C GLN A 66 -13.52 -14.35 10.78
N ALA A 67 -12.56 -13.63 10.21
CA ALA A 67 -12.15 -13.83 8.82
C ALA A 67 -11.10 -14.95 8.64
N GLY A 68 -10.54 -15.46 9.74
CA GLY A 68 -9.49 -16.50 9.69
C GLY A 68 -8.19 -16.01 9.05
N ILE A 69 -7.86 -14.73 9.21
CA ILE A 69 -6.66 -14.09 8.63
C ILE A 69 -5.75 -13.59 9.73
N THR A 70 -4.50 -13.36 9.39
CA THR A 70 -3.53 -12.70 10.28
C THR A 70 -3.05 -11.40 9.62
N LEU A 71 -3.20 -10.29 10.34
CA LEU A 71 -2.79 -8.98 9.88
C LEU A 71 -1.40 -8.64 10.41
N LYS A 72 -0.49 -8.29 9.52
CA LYS A 72 0.85 -7.85 9.91
C LYS A 72 0.76 -6.48 10.59
N ARG A 73 1.27 -6.38 11.82
CA ARG A 73 1.38 -5.11 12.52
C ARG A 73 2.63 -4.37 12.04
N ILE A 74 2.45 -3.14 11.60
CA ILE A 74 3.53 -2.24 11.20
C ILE A 74 3.43 -0.95 11.98
N GLY A 75 4.56 -0.36 12.32
CA GLY A 75 4.64 0.97 12.93
C GLY A 75 4.39 2.08 11.93
N VAL A 76 4.31 3.30 12.42
CA VAL A 76 4.29 4.49 11.56
C VAL A 76 5.64 4.58 10.85
N PRO A 77 5.66 4.81 9.53
CA PRO A 77 6.91 5.01 8.79
C PRO A 77 7.76 6.10 9.44
N GLN A 78 9.03 5.83 9.63
CA GLN A 78 9.98 6.82 10.12
C GLN A 78 10.53 7.64 8.94
N PRO A 79 11.02 8.86 9.18
CA PRO A 79 11.63 9.68 8.11
C PRO A 79 12.71 8.93 7.31
N ASP A 80 13.52 8.13 7.99
CA ASP A 80 14.55 7.30 7.35
C ASP A 80 13.97 6.23 6.41
N ASP A 81 12.80 5.68 6.73
CA ASP A 81 12.13 4.70 5.86
C ASP A 81 11.65 5.36 4.56
N VAL A 82 11.15 6.60 4.66
CA VAL A 82 10.74 7.40 3.50
C VAL A 82 11.92 7.72 2.61
N ILE A 83 13.04 8.13 3.19
CA ILE A 83 14.28 8.44 2.45
C ILE A 83 14.79 7.18 1.73
N LYS A 84 14.85 6.03 2.42
CA LYS A 84 15.26 4.77 1.81
C LYS A 84 14.34 4.33 0.68
N ALA A 85 13.02 4.44 0.87
CA ALA A 85 12.05 4.11 -0.17
C ALA A 85 12.24 5.00 -1.40
N SER A 86 12.38 6.32 -1.21
CA SER A 86 12.64 7.25 -2.31
C SER A 86 13.95 6.97 -3.05
N ALA A 87 15.00 6.59 -2.32
CA ALA A 87 16.26 6.21 -2.93
C ALA A 87 16.14 4.93 -3.78
N MET A 88 15.39 3.93 -3.29
CA MET A 88 15.10 2.71 -4.06
C MET A 88 14.28 3.01 -5.32
N ASP A 89 13.30 3.90 -5.23
CA ASP A 89 12.50 4.29 -6.40
C ASP A 89 13.34 4.97 -7.47
N ILE A 90 14.31 5.80 -7.08
CA ILE A 90 15.28 6.40 -8.01
C ILE A 90 16.12 5.30 -8.68
N CYS A 91 16.62 4.32 -7.92
CA CYS A 91 17.38 3.21 -8.48
C CYS A 91 16.54 2.40 -9.49
N ASN A 92 15.29 2.07 -9.13
CA ASN A 92 14.38 1.35 -10.02
C ASN A 92 14.08 2.13 -11.30
N SER A 93 13.95 3.47 -11.20
CA SER A 93 13.73 4.34 -12.36
C SER A 93 14.94 4.35 -13.32
N LEU A 94 16.16 4.13 -12.80
CA LEU A 94 17.34 4.01 -13.64
C LEU A 94 17.37 2.73 -14.46
N ASP A 95 16.75 1.64 -13.97
CA ASP A 95 16.64 0.38 -14.69
C ASP A 95 15.72 0.49 -15.92
N GLU A 96 14.84 1.50 -15.96
CA GLU A 96 13.95 1.80 -17.09
C GLU A 96 14.63 2.67 -18.17
N VAL A 97 15.83 3.21 -17.91
CA VAL A 97 16.56 4.06 -18.85
C VAL A 97 17.23 3.20 -19.92
N HIS A 98 17.01 3.55 -21.18
CA HIS A 98 17.62 2.83 -22.30
C HIS A 98 19.15 2.94 -22.28
N ASP A 99 19.85 1.83 -22.53
CA ASP A 99 21.32 1.72 -22.44
C ASP A 99 22.06 2.77 -23.28
N ASP A 100 21.51 3.16 -24.42
CA ASP A 100 22.13 4.16 -25.30
C ASP A 100 22.23 5.56 -24.69
N VAL A 101 21.41 5.83 -23.66
CA VAL A 101 21.35 7.15 -22.99
C VAL A 101 22.30 7.21 -21.79
N LEU A 102 22.63 6.07 -21.18
CA LEU A 102 23.47 5.98 -19.98
C LEU A 102 24.85 6.67 -20.13
N PRO A 103 25.56 6.56 -21.29
CA PRO A 103 26.84 7.24 -21.46
C PRO A 103 26.79 8.76 -21.30
N LEU A 104 25.63 9.38 -21.64
CA LEU A 104 25.46 10.84 -21.56
C LEU A 104 25.49 11.37 -20.11
N PHE A 105 25.20 10.50 -19.14
CA PHE A 105 25.16 10.86 -17.71
C PHE A 105 26.44 10.52 -16.95
N ARG A 106 27.45 9.93 -17.59
CA ARG A 106 28.67 9.45 -16.94
C ARG A 106 29.39 10.54 -16.16
N ASP A 107 29.59 11.70 -16.79
CA ASP A 107 30.35 12.80 -16.18
C ASP A 107 29.58 13.40 -15.01
N THR A 108 28.28 13.51 -15.13
CA THR A 108 27.39 13.96 -14.03
C THR A 108 27.40 12.98 -12.86
N ALA A 109 27.33 11.68 -13.13
CA ALA A 109 27.39 10.65 -12.11
C ALA A 109 28.73 10.65 -11.38
N GLN A 110 29.84 10.82 -12.11
CA GLN A 110 31.18 10.93 -11.50
C GLN A 110 31.31 12.16 -10.58
N ALA A 111 30.65 13.27 -10.93
CA ALA A 111 30.65 14.47 -10.09
C ALA A 111 29.86 14.29 -8.79
N LEU A 112 28.83 13.43 -8.79
CA LEU A 112 28.00 13.13 -7.60
C LEU A 112 28.66 12.14 -6.62
N ILE A 113 29.59 11.31 -7.10
CA ILE A 113 30.29 10.30 -6.26
C ILE A 113 31.43 10.92 -5.43
N ARG A 114 31.75 12.18 -5.62
CA ARG A 114 32.72 12.91 -4.82
C ARG A 114 32.08 13.39 -3.52
#